data_8fd4044e1d3a3f587bd28df594ef9472
#
_entry.id   8fd4044e1d3a3f587bd28df594ef9472
#
_cell.length_a   1.000
_cell.length_b   1.000
_cell.length_c   1.000
_cell.angle_alpha   90.00
_cell.angle_beta   90.00
_cell.angle_gamma   90.00
#
_symmetry.space_group_name_H-M   'P 1'
#
loop_
_entity.id
_entity.type
_entity.pdbx_description
1 polymer ?
#
loop_
_entity_poly.entity_id
_entity_poly.type
_entity_poly.pdbx_seq_one_letter_code
_entity_poly.pdbx_strand_id
1 'polypeptide(L)'
;NNNIENTKVYAFVGPSGTGKSYRAQMVANENGISYIIDDGLLIKENNVIAGTSAKKAPTKIETVKRAIFVNEQEKQEMKKAIKKYKPEAILILGTSDGMVEKIAENLGLQKPAKTIYINEVATETEMQTAKTIRKTEGKHVIPVPTFEIKKDFSGYLLDPLQIFKSKGKIMEILAIAFL
;
A
#
# COMPACT_ATOMS: atom_id res chain seq x y z
N ASN A 1 15.70 -9.72 23.11
CA ASN A 1 15.22 -8.55 22.84
C ASN A 1 14.46 -8.38 21.64
N ASN A 2 13.25 -7.97 21.72
CA ASN A 2 12.39 -7.96 20.67
C ASN A 2 12.42 -6.69 19.96
N ASN A 3 12.98 -6.68 18.79
CA ASN A 3 13.13 -5.49 18.09
C ASN A 3 11.88 -4.96 17.43
N ILE A 4 10.86 -5.77 17.29
CA ILE A 4 9.62 -5.32 16.70
C ILE A 4 9.02 -4.20 17.51
N GLU A 5 9.15 -4.28 18.83
CA GLU A 5 8.56 -3.28 19.68
C GLU A 5 9.22 -1.93 19.57
N ASN A 6 10.40 -1.87 18.98
CA ASN A 6 11.10 -0.61 18.84
C ASN A 6 10.89 0.01 17.47
N THR A 7 10.19 -0.66 16.58
CA THR A 7 9.94 -0.12 15.25
C THR A 7 8.86 0.96 15.35
N LYS A 8 9.16 2.14 14.82
CA LYS A 8 8.17 3.21 14.82
C LYS A 8 7.16 2.98 13.71
N VAL A 9 5.93 3.34 13.96
CA VAL A 9 4.87 3.17 12.98
C VAL A 9 4.34 4.52 12.57
N TYR A 10 4.22 4.71 11.27
CA TYR A 10 3.57 5.88 10.69
C TYR A 10 2.38 5.36 9.90
N ALA A 11 1.28 6.07 9.93
CA ALA A 11 0.09 5.68 9.21
C ALA A 11 -0.13 6.58 8.01
N PHE A 12 -0.53 5.99 6.88
CA PHE A 12 -0.91 6.78 5.71
C PHE A 12 -2.33 6.35 5.37
N VAL A 13 -3.28 7.24 5.57
CA VAL A 13 -4.69 6.90 5.60
C VAL A 13 -5.46 7.67 4.55
N GLY A 14 -6.39 7.00 3.91
CA GLY A 14 -7.31 7.62 2.97
C GLY A 14 -8.22 6.58 2.36
N PRO A 15 -9.35 7.01 1.82
CA PRO A 15 -10.30 6.05 1.23
C PRO A 15 -9.69 5.30 0.06
N SER A 16 -10.28 4.16 -0.27
CA SER A 16 -9.82 3.37 -1.39
C SER A 16 -9.90 4.19 -2.67
N GLY A 17 -8.96 3.96 -3.55
CA GLY A 17 -9.02 4.59 -4.86
C GLY A 17 -8.56 6.03 -4.90
N THR A 18 -7.92 6.53 -3.86
CA THR A 18 -7.46 7.91 -3.84
C THR A 18 -5.99 8.06 -4.17
N GLY A 19 -5.31 6.96 -4.50
CA GLY A 19 -3.90 7.06 -4.91
C GLY A 19 -2.90 6.85 -3.81
N LYS A 20 -3.30 6.23 -2.68
CA LYS A 20 -2.37 5.99 -1.58
C LYS A 20 -1.19 5.16 -2.01
N SER A 21 -1.45 4.02 -2.63
CA SER A 21 -0.37 3.12 -3.01
C SER A 21 0.59 3.80 -3.98
N TYR A 22 0.06 4.60 -4.86
CA TYR A 22 0.88 5.32 -5.82
C TYR A 22 1.80 6.33 -5.12
N ARG A 23 1.32 6.95 -4.07
CA ARG A 23 2.09 7.99 -3.39
C ARG A 23 2.89 7.48 -2.21
N ALA A 24 2.72 6.20 -1.89
CA ALA A 24 3.30 5.65 -0.67
C ALA A 24 4.81 5.80 -0.60
N GLN A 25 5.51 5.53 -1.70
CA GLN A 25 6.96 5.60 -1.68
C GLN A 25 7.45 7.02 -1.46
N MET A 26 6.76 7.99 -2.06
CA MET A 26 7.12 9.38 -1.86
C MET A 26 6.90 9.79 -0.42
N VAL A 27 5.75 9.40 0.16
CA VAL A 27 5.45 9.75 1.54
C VAL A 27 6.46 9.09 2.47
N ALA A 28 6.81 7.85 2.21
CA ALA A 28 7.80 7.15 3.02
C ALA A 28 9.14 7.86 2.93
N ASN A 29 9.56 8.21 1.72
CA ASN A 29 10.84 8.88 1.54
C ASN A 29 10.89 10.23 2.25
N GLU A 30 9.80 10.97 2.20
CA GLU A 30 9.76 12.27 2.84
C GLU A 30 9.83 12.17 4.35
N ASN A 31 9.51 11.01 4.89
CA ASN A 31 9.53 10.80 6.33
C ASN A 31 10.68 9.89 6.76
N GLY A 32 11.61 9.61 5.85
CA GLY A 32 12.78 8.80 6.19
C GLY A 32 12.45 7.34 6.45
N ILE A 33 11.39 6.83 5.83
CA ILE A 33 10.92 5.48 6.06
C ILE A 33 11.23 4.63 4.85
N SER A 34 11.84 3.46 5.07
CA SER A 34 12.20 2.58 3.97
C SER A 34 11.21 1.44 3.75
N TYR A 35 10.38 1.16 4.74
CA TYR A 35 9.50 0.00 4.68
C TYR A 35 8.03 0.41 4.69
N ILE A 36 7.25 -0.25 3.87
CA ILE A 36 5.81 0.05 3.73
C ILE A 36 5.05 -1.25 3.91
N ILE A 37 3.94 -1.20 4.64
CA ILE A 37 3.00 -2.30 4.68
C ILE A 37 1.75 -1.83 3.95
N ASP A 38 1.38 -2.55 2.90
CA ASP A 38 0.22 -2.20 2.09
C ASP A 38 -0.42 -3.48 1.60
N ASP A 39 -1.71 -3.64 1.89
CA ASP A 39 -2.50 -4.71 1.32
C ASP A 39 -1.89 -6.09 1.55
N GLY A 40 -1.40 -6.33 2.76
CA GLY A 40 -0.84 -7.61 3.14
C GLY A 40 0.62 -7.80 2.80
N LEU A 41 1.23 -6.81 2.16
CA LEU A 41 2.61 -6.92 1.68
C LEU A 41 3.56 -6.04 2.47
N LEU A 42 4.78 -6.51 2.63
CA LEU A 42 5.86 -5.68 3.17
C LEU A 42 6.73 -5.30 1.98
N ILE A 43 6.91 -4.01 1.77
CA ILE A 43 7.58 -3.47 0.60
C ILE A 43 8.76 -2.63 1.03
N LYS A 44 9.88 -2.80 0.36
CA LYS A 44 11.04 -1.96 0.59
C LYS A 44 11.54 -1.49 -0.75
N GLU A 45 11.60 -0.16 -0.92
CA GLU A 45 12.11 0.44 -2.16
C GLU A 45 11.45 -0.16 -3.40
N ASN A 46 10.14 -0.18 -3.37
CA ASN A 46 9.32 -0.67 -4.46
C ASN A 46 9.41 -2.16 -4.74
N ASN A 47 10.01 -2.91 -3.86
CA ASN A 47 10.08 -4.36 -4.02
C ASN A 47 9.32 -5.05 -2.90
N VAL A 48 8.51 -6.02 -3.25
CA VAL A 48 7.81 -6.83 -2.25
C VAL A 48 8.81 -7.78 -1.65
N ILE A 49 8.99 -7.73 -0.35
CA ILE A 49 9.96 -8.59 0.32
C ILE A 49 9.30 -9.61 1.24
N ALA A 50 8.01 -9.49 1.52
CA ALA A 50 7.30 -10.48 2.33
C ALA A 50 5.81 -10.26 2.19
N GLY A 51 5.05 -11.27 2.54
CA GLY A 51 3.60 -11.16 2.59
C GLY A 51 2.92 -11.68 1.34
N THR A 52 1.60 -11.70 1.38
CA THR A 52 0.78 -12.13 0.26
C THR A 52 -0.27 -11.06 0.02
N SER A 53 -0.44 -10.68 -1.23
CA SER A 53 -1.37 -9.62 -1.55
C SER A 53 -2.80 -9.98 -1.16
N ALA A 54 -3.45 -9.08 -0.47
CA ALA A 54 -4.84 -9.27 -0.10
C ALA A 54 -5.72 -9.32 -1.34
N LYS A 55 -5.29 -8.71 -2.44
CA LYS A 55 -6.06 -8.75 -3.66
C LYS A 55 -6.15 -10.12 -4.28
N LYS A 56 -5.29 -11.04 -3.84
CA LYS A 56 -5.35 -12.40 -4.36
C LYS A 56 -6.27 -13.29 -3.56
N ALA A 57 -6.90 -12.76 -2.52
CA ALA A 57 -7.81 -13.56 -1.70
C ALA A 57 -9.07 -13.85 -2.49
N PRO A 58 -9.69 -15.01 -2.27
CA PRO A 58 -10.85 -15.42 -3.09
C PRO A 58 -12.13 -14.65 -2.80
N THR A 59 -12.28 -14.08 -1.64
CA THR A 59 -13.50 -13.36 -1.32
C THR A 59 -13.17 -12.01 -0.72
N LYS A 60 -14.17 -11.13 -0.67
CA LYS A 60 -13.96 -9.83 -0.13
C LYS A 60 -13.64 -9.89 1.36
N ILE A 61 -14.30 -10.78 2.09
CA ILE A 61 -14.04 -10.93 3.51
C ILE A 61 -12.62 -11.42 3.73
N GLU A 62 -12.17 -12.36 2.91
CA GLU A 62 -10.81 -12.84 3.05
C GLU A 62 -9.80 -11.77 2.68
N THR A 63 -10.16 -10.91 1.74
CA THR A 63 -9.31 -9.81 1.37
C THR A 63 -9.05 -8.91 2.57
N VAL A 64 -10.12 -8.56 3.28
CA VAL A 64 -9.99 -7.70 4.45
C VAL A 64 -9.19 -8.40 5.53
N LYS A 65 -9.47 -9.67 5.78
CA LYS A 65 -8.76 -10.41 6.82
C LYS A 65 -7.27 -10.49 6.53
N ARG A 66 -6.91 -10.69 5.27
CA ARG A 66 -5.50 -10.78 4.92
C ARG A 66 -4.82 -9.43 5.06
N ALA A 67 -5.53 -8.37 4.66
CA ALA A 67 -4.95 -7.04 4.73
C ALA A 67 -4.61 -6.61 6.16
N ILE A 68 -5.36 -7.12 7.15
CA ILE A 68 -5.11 -6.74 8.53
C ILE A 68 -4.46 -7.87 9.33
N PHE A 69 -4.01 -8.94 8.66
CA PHE A 69 -3.26 -10.03 9.28
C PHE A 69 -4.04 -10.74 10.37
N VAL A 70 -5.28 -11.13 10.05
CA VAL A 70 -6.08 -11.91 10.98
C VAL A 70 -5.61 -13.37 10.99
N ASN A 71 -5.20 -13.89 9.82
CA ASN A 71 -4.77 -15.26 9.71
C ASN A 71 -3.47 -15.45 10.46
N GLU A 72 -3.44 -16.44 11.36
CA GLU A 72 -2.29 -16.61 12.23
C GLU A 72 -1.00 -16.91 11.47
N GLN A 73 -1.08 -17.69 10.42
CA GLN A 73 0.11 -18.02 9.67
C GLN A 73 0.67 -16.80 8.95
N GLU A 74 -0.20 -16.02 8.31
CA GLU A 74 0.23 -14.82 7.62
C GLU A 74 0.77 -13.79 8.60
N LYS A 75 0.15 -13.73 9.79
CA LYS A 75 0.61 -12.83 10.84
C LYS A 75 2.01 -13.20 11.28
N GLN A 76 2.26 -14.49 11.53
CA GLN A 76 3.57 -14.90 11.99
C GLN A 76 4.63 -14.73 10.93
N GLU A 77 4.29 -14.95 9.67
CA GLU A 77 5.24 -14.75 8.59
C GLU A 77 5.64 -13.30 8.48
N MET A 78 4.68 -12.40 8.64
CA MET A 78 4.99 -10.98 8.56
C MET A 78 5.82 -10.55 9.76
N LYS A 79 5.48 -11.03 10.96
CA LYS A 79 6.25 -10.70 12.15
C LYS A 79 7.68 -11.20 12.01
N LYS A 80 7.86 -12.37 11.41
CA LYS A 80 9.18 -12.92 11.21
C LYS A 80 9.97 -12.06 10.25
N ALA A 81 9.34 -11.58 9.19
CA ALA A 81 10.00 -10.71 8.24
C ALA A 81 10.42 -9.40 8.90
N ILE A 82 9.54 -8.82 9.70
CA ILE A 82 9.87 -7.59 10.39
C ILE A 82 11.05 -7.80 11.32
N LYS A 83 11.08 -8.94 12.01
CA LYS A 83 12.19 -9.22 12.89
C LYS A 83 13.48 -9.38 12.09
N LYS A 84 13.39 -9.96 10.92
CA LYS A 84 14.56 -10.19 10.10
C LYS A 84 15.15 -8.89 9.57
N TYR A 85 14.30 -8.04 9.07
CA TYR A 85 14.77 -6.80 8.43
C TYR A 85 14.98 -5.66 9.41
N LYS A 86 14.40 -5.75 10.59
CA LYS A 86 14.59 -4.76 11.66
C LYS A 86 14.41 -3.32 11.21
N PRO A 87 13.26 -2.99 10.64
CA PRO A 87 13.06 -1.63 10.18
C PRO A 87 13.00 -0.66 11.38
N GLU A 88 13.59 0.51 11.21
CA GLU A 88 13.48 1.51 12.24
C GLU A 88 12.09 2.12 12.24
N ALA A 89 11.47 2.17 11.07
CA ALA A 89 10.13 2.69 10.94
C ALA A 89 9.42 2.01 9.80
N ILE A 90 8.10 1.90 9.90
CA ILE A 90 7.27 1.31 8.85
C ILE A 90 6.11 2.26 8.60
N LEU A 91 5.82 2.48 7.32
CA LEU A 91 4.63 3.24 6.93
C LEU A 91 3.55 2.22 6.62
N ILE A 92 2.44 2.29 7.36
CA ILE A 92 1.34 1.36 7.16
C ILE A 92 0.20 2.09 6.46
N LEU A 93 -0.25 1.57 5.34
CA LEU A 93 -1.34 2.15 4.59
C LEU A 93 -2.66 1.53 5.03
N GLY A 94 -3.69 2.34 5.10
CA GLY A 94 -5.02 1.84 5.43
C GLY A 94 -6.09 2.80 4.96
N THR A 95 -7.33 2.33 4.98
CA THR A 95 -8.45 3.15 4.57
C THR A 95 -8.98 3.99 5.73
N SER A 96 -8.60 3.66 6.95
CA SER A 96 -9.03 4.40 8.13
C SER A 96 -7.99 4.27 9.22
N ASP A 97 -8.06 5.14 10.19
CA ASP A 97 -7.17 5.06 11.34
C ASP A 97 -7.31 3.72 12.04
N GLY A 98 -8.56 3.27 12.19
CA GLY A 98 -8.81 2.00 12.87
C GLY A 98 -8.17 0.82 12.16
N MET A 99 -8.15 0.84 10.85
CA MET A 99 -7.54 -0.24 10.10
C MET A 99 -6.04 -0.29 10.37
N VAL A 100 -5.37 0.86 10.36
CA VAL A 100 -3.93 0.88 10.61
C VAL A 100 -3.63 0.44 12.03
N GLU A 101 -4.45 0.90 12.99
CA GLU A 101 -4.25 0.50 14.36
C GLU A 101 -4.40 -1.01 14.52
N LYS A 102 -5.37 -1.59 13.82
CA LYS A 102 -5.59 -3.01 13.89
C LYS A 102 -4.42 -3.79 13.28
N ILE A 103 -3.87 -3.30 12.18
CA ILE A 103 -2.71 -3.92 11.58
C ILE A 103 -1.54 -3.88 12.56
N ALA A 104 -1.30 -2.72 13.16
CA ALA A 104 -0.19 -2.60 14.10
C ALA A 104 -0.40 -3.52 15.30
N GLU A 105 -1.62 -3.55 15.81
CA GLU A 105 -1.91 -4.39 16.96
C GLU A 105 -1.70 -5.86 16.62
N ASN A 106 -2.21 -6.32 15.49
CA ASN A 106 -2.09 -7.71 15.11
C ASN A 106 -0.63 -8.12 14.88
N LEU A 107 0.20 -7.20 14.46
CA LEU A 107 1.60 -7.49 14.22
C LEU A 107 2.49 -7.23 15.44
N GLY A 108 1.91 -6.79 16.54
CA GLY A 108 2.70 -6.51 17.74
C GLY A 108 3.55 -5.27 17.63
N LEU A 109 3.15 -4.34 16.76
CA LEU A 109 3.87 -3.10 16.58
C LEU A 109 3.29 -2.02 17.49
N GLN A 110 4.02 -0.92 17.63
CA GLN A 110 3.53 0.21 18.40
C GLN A 110 2.38 0.87 17.67
N LYS A 111 1.63 1.68 18.38
CA LYS A 111 0.59 2.47 17.74
C LYS A 111 1.25 3.52 16.86
N PRO A 112 0.54 4.01 15.85
CA PRO A 112 1.12 5.01 14.98
C PRO A 112 1.57 6.24 15.75
N ALA A 113 2.80 6.65 15.54
CA ALA A 113 3.32 7.86 16.15
C ALA A 113 2.85 9.09 15.38
N LYS A 114 2.55 8.91 14.09
CA LYS A 114 2.10 10.01 13.26
C LYS A 114 1.20 9.44 12.19
N THR A 115 0.14 10.16 11.86
CA THR A 115 -0.77 9.76 10.79
C THR A 115 -0.75 10.83 9.72
N ILE A 116 -0.56 10.41 8.49
CA ILE A 116 -0.59 11.29 7.33
C ILE A 116 -1.83 10.93 6.54
N TYR A 117 -2.66 11.92 6.22
CA TYR A 117 -3.88 11.65 5.47
C TYR A 117 -3.67 12.01 4.01
N ILE A 118 -4.33 11.26 3.13
CA ILE A 118 -4.13 11.43 1.70
C ILE A 118 -4.39 12.86 1.26
N ASN A 119 -5.33 13.56 1.88
CA ASN A 119 -5.63 14.92 1.47
C ASN A 119 -4.55 15.91 1.89
N GLU A 120 -3.55 15.47 2.65
CA GLU A 120 -2.42 16.33 2.98
C GLU A 120 -1.38 16.29 1.88
N VAL A 121 -1.41 15.26 1.03
CA VAL A 121 -0.39 15.09 0.00
C VAL A 121 -0.97 15.06 -1.41
N ALA A 122 -2.29 15.13 -1.54
CA ALA A 122 -2.94 15.10 -2.84
C ALA A 122 -4.13 16.02 -2.81
N THR A 123 -4.35 16.75 -3.88
CA THR A 123 -5.49 17.66 -3.93
C THR A 123 -6.76 16.85 -4.17
N GLU A 124 -7.86 17.47 -3.88
CA GLU A 124 -9.13 16.85 -4.12
C GLU A 124 -9.29 16.51 -5.60
N THR A 125 -8.84 17.42 -6.46
CA THR A 125 -8.91 17.19 -7.89
C THR A 125 -8.11 15.95 -8.29
N GLU A 126 -6.91 15.80 -7.74
CA GLU A 126 -6.10 14.65 -8.05
C GLU A 126 -6.76 13.35 -7.60
N MET A 127 -7.38 13.37 -6.44
CA MET A 127 -8.05 12.18 -5.93
C MET A 127 -9.26 11.84 -6.80
N GLN A 128 -10.00 12.84 -7.23
CA GLN A 128 -11.15 12.60 -8.08
C GLN A 128 -10.73 12.08 -9.44
N THR A 129 -9.64 12.61 -9.98
CA THR A 129 -9.13 12.15 -11.25
C THR A 129 -8.76 10.68 -11.18
N ALA A 130 -8.08 10.29 -10.11
CA ALA A 130 -7.70 8.89 -9.94
C ALA A 130 -8.92 7.99 -9.87
N LYS A 131 -9.94 8.42 -9.15
CA LYS A 131 -11.16 7.63 -9.04
C LYS A 131 -11.88 7.53 -10.37
N THR A 132 -11.94 8.63 -11.09
CA THR A 132 -12.62 8.66 -12.36
C THR A 132 -11.94 7.75 -13.37
N ILE A 133 -10.62 7.84 -13.45
CA ILE A 133 -9.88 7.00 -14.36
C ILE A 133 -10.13 5.53 -14.05
N ARG A 134 -10.03 5.17 -12.78
CA ARG A 134 -10.24 3.79 -12.41
C ARG A 134 -11.66 3.33 -12.75
N LYS A 135 -12.62 4.18 -12.54
CA LYS A 135 -14.00 3.82 -12.76
C LYS A 135 -14.35 3.75 -14.24
N THR A 136 -13.95 4.75 -15.01
CA THR A 136 -14.33 4.79 -16.40
C THR A 136 -13.50 3.90 -17.29
N GLU A 137 -12.24 3.75 -16.96
CA GLU A 137 -11.38 2.94 -17.80
C GLU A 137 -11.34 1.50 -17.37
N GLY A 138 -11.77 1.22 -16.17
CA GLY A 138 -11.71 -0.14 -15.68
C GLY A 138 -10.28 -0.59 -15.49
N LYS A 139 -9.35 0.31 -15.32
CA LYS A 139 -7.99 -0.05 -15.12
C LYS A 139 -7.37 0.76 -14.05
N HIS A 140 -6.26 0.34 -13.55
CA HIS A 140 -5.59 1.06 -12.53
C HIS A 140 -4.56 1.89 -13.20
N VAL A 141 -4.98 2.80 -13.96
CA VAL A 141 -4.11 3.64 -14.65
C VAL A 141 -3.46 4.56 -13.72
N ILE A 142 -2.21 4.78 -13.92
CA ILE A 142 -1.53 5.65 -13.12
C ILE A 142 -1.35 6.81 -13.94
N PRO A 143 -1.88 7.78 -13.55
CA PRO A 143 -1.76 8.96 -14.34
C PRO A 143 -0.34 9.33 -14.34
N VAL A 144 0.35 9.20 -14.79
CA VAL A 144 1.42 9.56 -14.79
C VAL A 144 2.19 9.80 -14.65
N PRO A 145 2.61 9.87 -14.65
CA PRO A 145 3.68 9.99 -14.82
C PRO A 145 4.38 8.91 -14.63
N THR A 146 4.67 8.31 -14.71
CA THR A 146 5.11 7.54 -14.58
C THR A 146 5.35 6.73 -14.19
N PHE A 147 5.68 5.97 -14.23
CA PHE A 147 5.76 5.19 -13.69
C PHE A 147 6.00 4.15 -13.75
N GLU A 148 6.84 3.63 -13.66
CA GLU A 148 6.94 2.57 -13.74
C GLU A 148 6.84 1.88 -12.60
N ILE A 149 6.07 1.51 -12.31
CA ILE A 149 5.87 0.86 -11.22
C ILE A 149 6.26 -0.48 -11.40
N LYS A 150 6.81 -1.17 -10.47
CA LYS A 150 7.19 -2.46 -10.62
C LYS A 150 6.08 -3.29 -10.80
N LYS A 151 6.23 -4.27 -11.54
CA LYS A 151 5.22 -5.14 -11.82
C LYS A 151 4.65 -5.77 -10.65
N ASP A 152 5.39 -6.29 -9.80
CA ASP A 152 4.81 -6.94 -8.67
C ASP A 152 4.21 -5.94 -7.79
N PHE A 153 4.81 -4.80 -7.64
CA PHE A 153 4.24 -3.84 -6.78
C PHE A 153 3.10 -3.28 -7.54
N SER A 154 3.25 -3.03 -8.78
CA SER A 154 2.22 -2.48 -9.50
C SER A 154 1.30 -3.45 -10.03
N GLY A 155 1.70 -4.61 -10.24
CA GLY A 155 0.74 -5.55 -10.60
C GLY A 155 -0.28 -5.45 -9.58
N TYR A 156 0.12 -5.09 -8.46
CA TYR A 156 -0.73 -4.99 -7.42
C TYR A 156 -1.19 -3.57 -7.23
N LEU A 157 -0.36 -2.65 -7.37
CA LEU A 157 -0.84 -1.39 -7.20
C LEU A 157 -1.10 -0.77 -8.47
N LEU A 158 -0.64 -1.18 -9.28
CA LEU A 158 -0.90 -0.63 -10.34
C LEU A 158 -1.41 -1.22 -11.13
N ASP A 159 -0.92 -2.10 -10.98
CA ASP A 159 -1.46 -2.45 -11.75
C ASP A 159 -1.85 -1.40 -12.31
N PRO A 160 -1.37 -0.43 -12.26
CA PRO A 160 -1.81 0.68 -12.81
C PRO A 160 -1.33 0.79 -14.11
N LEU A 161 -0.36 0.59 -14.35
CA LEU A 161 0.09 0.72 -15.52
C LEU A 161 -0.33 -0.31 -16.31
N GLN A 162 -0.13 -1.42 -16.04
CA GLN A 162 -0.48 -2.44 -16.79
C GLN A 162 -1.84 -2.56 -16.84
N ILE A 163 -2.44 -2.11 -15.98
CA ILE A 163 -3.72 -2.25 -15.99
C ILE A 163 -4.31 -1.56 -17.06
N PHE A 164 -3.88 -0.44 -17.41
CA PHE A 164 -4.55 0.18 -18.41
C PHE A 164 -4.13 -0.32 -19.71
N LYS A 165 -3.18 -1.13 -19.76
CA LYS A 165 -2.91 -1.73 -20.96
C LYS A 165 -3.70 -2.87 -21.17
N SER A 166 -4.19 -3.46 -20.17
CA SER A 166 -4.93 -4.68 -20.34
C SER A 166 -6.13 -4.43 -21.19
N LYS A 167 -6.52 -3.24 -21.36
CA LYS A 167 -7.62 -3.03 -22.20
C LYS A 167 -7.19 -2.83 -23.56
N GLY A 168 -6.03 -2.97 -23.79
CA GLY A 168 -5.59 -2.78 -25.09
C GLY A 168 -5.42 -1.37 -25.41
N LYS A 169 -5.32 -0.59 -24.62
CA LYS A 169 -5.15 0.71 -24.92
C LYS A 169 -4.24 1.31 -24.23
N ILE A 170 -4.07 1.50 -24.20
CA ILE A 170 -3.51 2.15 -23.64
C ILE A 170 -3.04 2.78 -23.27
N MET A 171 -2.74 2.78 -23.17
CA MET A 171 -2.43 3.25 -22.76
C MET A 171 -2.12 3.92 -22.61
N GLU A 172 -2.05 3.98 -22.75
CA GLU A 172 -1.78 4.58 -22.58
C GLU A 172 -1.68 5.29 -21.83
N ILE A 173 -1.46 5.38 -21.43
CA ILE A 173 -1.36 6.02 -20.68
C ILE A 173 -0.91 6.15 -20.02
N LEU A 174 -0.42 5.69 -19.75
CA LEU A 174 -0.16 5.88 -19.07
C LEU A 174 0.18 5.98 -18.51
N ALA A 175 0.29 5.75 -18.20
CA ALA A 175 0.39 5.93 -17.56
C ALA A 175 0.53 5.94 -16.81
N ILE A 176 0.55 5.74 -16.22
CA ILE A 176 0.44 5.96 -15.46
C ILE A 176 0.47 5.86 -14.37
N ALA A 177 0.63 5.40 -13.50
CA ALA A 177 0.51 5.12 -12.61
C ALA A 177 -0.04 5.33 -11.67
N PHE A 178 -0.69 5.15 -11.14
CA PHE A 178 -1.19 5.54 -10.34
C PHE A 178 -1.74 5.05 -9.62
N LEU A 179 -1.76 4.38 -9.29
CA LEU A 179 -2.44 4.20 -8.95
C LEU A 179 -2.64 4.22 -8.24
#